data_5796099ea89e351ad26fec637a3ba6a3
#
_entry.id   5796099ea89e351ad26fec637a3ba6a3
#
_cell.length_a   1.000
_cell.length_b   1.000
_cell.length_c   1.000
_cell.angle_alpha   90.00
_cell.angle_beta   90.00
_cell.angle_gamma   90.00
#
_symmetry.space_group_name_H-M   'P 1'
#
loop_
_entity.id
_entity.type
_entity.pdbx_description
1 polymer ?
#
loop_
_entity_poly.entity_id
_entity_poly.type
_entity_poly.pdbx_seq_one_letter_code
_entity_poly.pdbx_strand_id
1 'polypeptide(L)'
;MNEHRTEAACLLQDGALYRNRIGLEPTDREGDLIFAGFKAGAFSLYFGDAPIYHFDLEGRWQRAYLDGLHYLKGLDGTVHAIDRVREGPNLMLHRRKLAFGEAADLDAHIRSLALDLDGRLDSTRLHGTFPPVEKATPLSFSRLHDFLESISRWDPDAWFRHREQYTAVYGPLPFLPPDSPGAVVVQATLGHADGHTFALAKSEEFYKRNYEEFAQHVRDVAALWGRRLAQARSVFLAGDDVLHQPVSTVEAYLEAIASNLPSSRDAFENEIRIEGAFTFLDDFDGIDHGVDDWRRLANRGLLRVNLGVESGDTDIREIYEKSWKESSLREIVSRLKAAGIGASVLTLVGAGGPDRAESHVEQTARLVESLDLGRGDFVFLLDQAEIRDSEASPTGFRSLQSEEKSEQQRRMIAAMAPMKRRGVKVLPYRLEKQGI
;
A
#
# COMPACT_ATOMS: atom_id res chain seq x y z
N MET A 1 -7.04 -15.65 38.88
CA MET A 1 -6.67 -16.82 38.05
C MET A 1 -7.58 -17.04 36.86
N ASN A 2 -8.70 -16.33 36.71
CA ASN A 2 -9.64 -16.50 35.58
C ASN A 2 -9.57 -15.38 34.52
N GLU A 3 -9.01 -14.19 34.82
CA GLU A 3 -9.01 -13.06 33.90
C GLU A 3 -8.00 -13.23 32.74
N HIS A 4 -6.77 -13.68 33.03
CA HIS A 4 -5.76 -13.93 31.98
C HIS A 4 -6.15 -15.07 31.00
N ARG A 5 -6.93 -16.07 31.47
CA ARG A 5 -7.47 -17.10 30.58
C ARG A 5 -8.56 -16.59 29.64
N THR A 6 -9.27 -15.55 30.03
CA THR A 6 -10.35 -14.95 29.23
C THR A 6 -9.79 -14.05 28.13
N GLU A 7 -8.71 -13.30 28.40
CA GLU A 7 -8.04 -12.46 27.42
C GLU A 7 -7.28 -13.27 26.35
N ALA A 8 -6.53 -14.28 26.79
CA ALA A 8 -5.86 -15.22 25.86
C ALA A 8 -6.86 -15.95 24.96
N ALA A 9 -8.04 -16.32 25.48
CA ALA A 9 -9.11 -16.92 24.70
C ALA A 9 -9.71 -15.91 23.70
N CYS A 10 -9.78 -14.62 24.02
CA CYS A 10 -10.24 -13.56 23.13
C CYS A 10 -9.26 -13.32 21.97
N LEU A 11 -7.96 -13.18 22.23
CA LEU A 11 -6.89 -13.12 21.21
C LEU A 11 -6.91 -14.33 20.26
N LEU A 12 -7.21 -15.50 20.79
CA LEU A 12 -7.29 -16.73 20.02
C LEU A 12 -8.63 -16.87 19.26
N GLN A 13 -9.72 -16.21 19.69
CA GLN A 13 -10.98 -16.13 18.96
C GLN A 13 -10.94 -15.12 17.80
N ASP A 14 -10.31 -13.97 17.98
CA ASP A 14 -9.99 -13.04 16.89
C ASP A 14 -8.98 -13.64 15.88
N GLY A 15 -8.29 -14.70 16.28
CA GLY A 15 -7.42 -15.51 15.46
C GLY A 15 -8.10 -16.36 14.36
N ALA A 16 -9.37 -16.13 14.01
CA ALA A 16 -10.07 -16.83 12.91
C ALA A 16 -9.34 -16.72 11.56
N LEU A 17 -8.45 -15.74 11.39
CA LEU A 17 -7.59 -15.55 10.22
C LEU A 17 -6.33 -16.44 10.24
N TYR A 18 -5.95 -17.01 11.40
CA TYR A 18 -4.75 -17.84 11.55
C TYR A 18 -5.11 -19.32 11.41
N ARG A 19 -4.82 -19.89 10.26
CA ARG A 19 -5.14 -21.27 9.94
C ARG A 19 -4.18 -22.28 10.56
N ASN A 20 -2.94 -21.88 10.83
CA ASN A 20 -1.92 -22.73 11.46
C ASN A 20 -1.31 -21.94 12.61
N ARG A 21 -1.52 -22.39 13.87
CA ARG A 21 -1.25 -21.60 15.06
C ARG A 21 -0.95 -22.42 16.29
N ILE A 22 -0.29 -21.79 17.28
CA ILE A 22 0.00 -22.31 18.60
C ILE A 22 -0.08 -21.20 19.64
N GLY A 23 -0.56 -21.54 20.84
CA GLY A 23 -0.30 -20.77 22.05
C GLY A 23 0.84 -21.44 22.80
N LEU A 24 1.78 -20.67 23.34
CA LEU A 24 2.91 -21.14 24.11
C LEU A 24 2.80 -20.59 25.53
N GLU A 25 2.61 -21.48 26.48
CA GLU A 25 2.56 -21.12 27.91
C GLU A 25 3.93 -21.40 28.55
N PRO A 26 4.53 -20.42 29.27
CA PRO A 26 5.75 -20.65 30.05
C PRO A 26 5.53 -21.73 31.12
N THR A 27 6.51 -22.65 31.30
CA THR A 27 6.40 -23.74 32.28
C THR A 27 6.55 -23.28 33.72
N ASP A 28 7.27 -22.18 33.94
CA ASP A 28 7.54 -21.58 35.24
C ASP A 28 6.42 -20.66 35.75
N ARG A 29 5.35 -20.49 34.97
CA ARG A 29 4.22 -19.58 35.22
C ARG A 29 4.60 -18.09 35.34
N GLU A 30 5.82 -17.73 35.05
CA GLU A 30 6.28 -16.33 34.92
C GLU A 30 6.30 -15.97 33.41
N GLY A 31 5.42 -15.07 32.99
CA GLY A 31 5.35 -14.55 31.64
C GLY A 31 3.97 -14.69 30.99
N ASP A 32 3.78 -13.90 29.97
CA ASP A 32 2.54 -13.87 29.20
C ASP A 32 2.47 -15.03 28.20
N LEU A 33 1.25 -15.41 27.87
CA LEU A 33 0.97 -16.34 26.79
C LEU A 33 1.53 -15.79 25.48
N ILE A 34 2.35 -16.57 24.79
CA ILE A 34 2.85 -16.22 23.46
C ILE A 34 1.96 -16.90 22.43
N PHE A 35 1.40 -16.12 21.53
CA PHE A 35 0.67 -16.65 20.39
C PHE A 35 1.52 -16.55 19.13
N ALA A 36 1.60 -17.65 18.36
CA ALA A 36 2.27 -17.69 17.07
C ALA A 36 1.34 -18.28 16.01
N GLY A 37 1.29 -17.68 14.81
CA GLY A 37 0.40 -18.19 13.78
C GLY A 37 0.65 -17.68 12.39
N PHE A 38 0.34 -18.53 11.39
CA PHE A 38 0.37 -18.20 9.97
C PHE A 38 -1.01 -17.80 9.45
N LYS A 39 -1.02 -16.71 8.70
CA LYS A 39 -2.02 -16.34 7.69
C LYS A 39 -1.52 -16.80 6.31
N ALA A 40 -2.34 -16.62 5.28
CA ALA A 40 -1.94 -16.98 3.92
C ALA A 40 -0.56 -16.40 3.53
N GLY A 41 -0.38 -15.09 3.61
CA GLY A 41 0.87 -14.42 3.22
C GLY A 41 1.72 -13.88 4.36
N ALA A 42 1.44 -14.21 5.63
CA ALA A 42 2.11 -13.60 6.77
C ALA A 42 2.16 -14.53 7.98
N PHE A 43 3.12 -14.23 8.86
CA PHE A 43 3.25 -14.80 10.18
C PHE A 43 3.14 -13.72 11.24
N SER A 44 2.65 -14.07 12.43
CA SER A 44 2.54 -13.12 13.53
C SER A 44 2.93 -13.75 14.86
N LEU A 45 3.57 -12.93 15.70
CA LEU A 45 3.88 -13.20 17.08
C LEU A 45 3.19 -12.18 17.98
N TYR A 46 2.53 -12.64 19.02
CA TYR A 46 1.89 -11.83 20.06
C TYR A 46 2.48 -12.26 21.41
N PHE A 47 2.98 -11.31 22.17
CA PHE A 47 3.43 -11.52 23.54
C PHE A 47 2.39 -10.89 24.47
N GLY A 48 1.39 -11.66 24.88
CA GLY A 48 0.18 -11.13 25.53
C GLY A 48 -0.54 -10.13 24.60
N ASP A 49 -0.96 -8.99 25.16
CA ASP A 49 -1.61 -7.91 24.41
C ASP A 49 -0.59 -7.02 23.65
N ALA A 50 0.65 -6.99 24.10
CA ALA A 50 1.78 -6.30 23.51
C ALA A 50 3.10 -6.88 24.05
N PRO A 51 4.18 -6.87 23.25
CA PRO A 51 4.28 -6.43 21.87
C PRO A 51 3.68 -7.41 20.85
N ILE A 52 3.37 -6.89 19.66
CA ILE A 52 2.84 -7.64 18.53
C ILE A 52 3.73 -7.42 17.31
N TYR A 53 4.10 -8.49 16.62
CA TYR A 53 4.92 -8.42 15.41
C TYR A 53 4.29 -9.19 14.25
N HIS A 54 4.36 -8.60 13.06
CA HIS A 54 3.90 -9.22 11.83
C HIS A 54 5.05 -9.30 10.83
N PHE A 55 5.20 -10.47 10.23
CA PHE A 55 6.28 -10.80 9.30
C PHE A 55 5.71 -11.24 7.94
N ASP A 56 6.46 -10.99 6.87
CA ASP A 56 6.22 -11.68 5.60
C ASP A 56 6.78 -13.12 5.65
N LEU A 57 6.58 -13.89 4.58
CA LEU A 57 7.04 -15.27 4.54
C LEU A 57 8.56 -15.45 4.32
N GLU A 58 9.31 -14.34 4.15
CA GLU A 58 10.78 -14.31 4.20
C GLU A 58 11.33 -14.08 5.61
N GLY A 59 10.46 -13.90 6.62
CA GLY A 59 10.87 -13.54 7.97
C GLY A 59 11.16 -12.05 8.16
N ARG A 60 10.94 -11.18 7.16
CA ARG A 60 11.07 -9.73 7.30
C ARG A 60 9.89 -9.19 8.09
N TRP A 61 10.16 -8.48 9.18
CA TRP A 61 9.07 -7.81 9.88
C TRP A 61 8.56 -6.62 9.07
N GLN A 62 7.25 -6.42 9.12
CA GLN A 62 6.55 -5.39 8.36
C GLN A 62 5.80 -4.43 9.26
N ARG A 63 5.29 -4.93 10.36
CA ARG A 63 4.52 -4.15 11.33
C ARG A 63 4.87 -4.62 12.74
N ALA A 64 4.92 -3.67 13.65
CA ALA A 64 5.02 -3.95 15.07
C ALA A 64 4.08 -3.02 15.86
N TYR A 65 3.63 -3.49 17.00
CA TYR A 65 2.99 -2.69 18.02
C TYR A 65 3.78 -2.87 19.31
N LEU A 66 4.40 -1.82 19.78
CA LEU A 66 5.34 -1.81 20.90
C LEU A 66 5.23 -0.46 21.62
N ASP A 67 5.17 -0.48 22.96
CA ASP A 67 5.12 0.73 23.81
C ASP A 67 4.03 1.74 23.42
N GLY A 68 2.86 1.23 22.99
CA GLY A 68 1.73 2.05 22.57
C GLY A 68 1.83 2.63 21.15
N LEU A 69 2.95 2.43 20.45
CA LEU A 69 3.17 2.90 19.09
C LEU A 69 3.02 1.78 18.07
N HIS A 70 2.47 2.12 16.92
CA HIS A 70 2.50 1.27 15.74
C HIS A 70 3.72 1.58 14.88
N TYR A 71 4.43 0.56 14.45
CA TYR A 71 5.55 0.69 13.54
C TYR A 71 5.22 0.02 12.21
N LEU A 72 5.60 0.67 11.12
CA LEU A 72 5.46 0.17 9.77
C LEU A 72 6.81 0.20 9.07
N LYS A 73 7.26 -0.95 8.56
CA LYS A 73 8.51 -1.06 7.79
C LYS A 73 8.22 -1.28 6.32
N GLY A 74 8.74 -0.38 5.50
CA GLY A 74 8.71 -0.47 4.05
C GLY A 74 9.65 -1.56 3.51
N LEU A 75 9.44 -1.92 2.25
CA LEU A 75 10.34 -2.83 1.53
C LEU A 75 11.75 -2.21 1.35
N ASP A 76 11.84 -0.89 1.31
CA ASP A 76 13.08 -0.10 1.29
C ASP A 76 13.85 -0.13 2.64
N GLY A 77 13.27 -0.76 3.67
CA GLY A 77 13.80 -0.77 5.02
C GLY A 77 13.53 0.48 5.85
N THR A 78 12.82 1.48 5.29
CA THR A 78 12.38 2.66 6.05
C THR A 78 11.35 2.27 7.10
N VAL A 79 11.49 2.80 8.30
CA VAL A 79 10.56 2.56 9.41
C VAL A 79 9.84 3.85 9.78
N HIS A 80 8.52 3.75 9.92
CA HIS A 80 7.68 4.83 10.41
C HIS A 80 7.03 4.42 11.74
N ALA A 81 7.12 5.30 12.73
CA ALA A 81 6.31 5.23 13.94
C ALA A 81 5.00 5.99 13.71
N ILE A 82 3.90 5.40 14.12
CA ILE A 82 2.55 5.97 13.99
C ILE A 82 1.94 6.03 15.38
N ASP A 83 1.73 7.24 15.86
CA ASP A 83 1.03 7.50 17.10
C ASP A 83 -0.44 7.84 16.81
N ARG A 84 -1.32 7.34 17.66
CA ARG A 84 -2.77 7.57 17.58
C ARG A 84 -3.20 8.46 18.74
N VAL A 85 -3.19 9.76 18.50
CA VAL A 85 -3.57 10.75 19.49
C VAL A 85 -5.04 11.14 19.35
N ARG A 86 -5.79 11.08 20.43
CA ARG A 86 -7.17 11.56 20.44
C ARG A 86 -7.20 13.05 20.76
N GLU A 87 -7.60 13.85 19.80
CA GLU A 87 -7.82 15.29 19.95
C GLU A 87 -9.33 15.59 19.91
N GLY A 88 -9.96 15.69 21.08
CA GLY A 88 -11.42 15.82 21.19
C GLY A 88 -12.15 14.60 20.60
N PRO A 89 -13.11 14.78 19.67
CA PRO A 89 -13.83 13.68 19.03
C PRO A 89 -13.01 13.00 17.91
N ASN A 90 -11.89 13.58 17.49
CA ASN A 90 -11.09 13.11 16.35
C ASN A 90 -9.95 12.23 16.84
N LEU A 91 -9.66 11.19 16.03
CA LEU A 91 -8.45 10.38 16.16
C LEU A 91 -7.44 10.90 15.14
N MET A 92 -6.39 11.55 15.64
CA MET A 92 -5.29 12.04 14.81
C MET A 92 -4.19 10.99 14.75
N LEU A 93 -3.54 10.90 13.59
CA LEU A 93 -2.45 9.99 13.34
C LEU A 93 -1.19 10.82 13.07
N HIS A 94 -0.22 10.72 13.97
CA HIS A 94 1.08 11.34 13.81
C HIS A 94 2.06 10.30 13.29
N ARG A 95 2.56 10.51 12.08
CA ARG A 95 3.54 9.65 11.45
C ARG A 95 4.92 10.29 11.52
N ARG A 96 5.90 9.56 12.02
CA ARG A 96 7.30 9.98 12.08
C ARG A 96 8.19 8.90 11.45
N LYS A 97 9.04 9.31 10.52
CA LYS A 97 10.12 8.45 10.02
C LYS A 97 11.18 8.31 11.11
N LEU A 98 11.59 7.08 11.42
CA LEU A 98 12.66 6.81 12.37
C LEU A 98 14.01 7.19 11.76
N ALA A 99 14.91 7.68 12.63
CA ALA A 99 16.32 7.79 12.26
C ALA A 99 16.92 6.38 12.05
N PHE A 100 17.98 6.31 11.26
CA PHE A 100 18.62 5.02 10.92
C PHE A 100 19.00 4.19 12.16
N GLY A 101 19.55 4.84 13.21
CA GLY A 101 19.90 4.16 14.47
C GLY A 101 18.67 3.59 15.18
N GLU A 102 17.59 4.38 15.31
CA GLU A 102 16.34 3.92 15.94
C GLU A 102 15.73 2.70 15.20
N ALA A 103 15.76 2.73 13.85
CA ALA A 103 15.29 1.62 13.05
C ALA A 103 16.16 0.37 13.21
N ALA A 104 17.49 0.55 13.27
CA ALA A 104 18.43 -0.55 13.49
C ALA A 104 18.30 -1.17 14.89
N ASP A 105 18.05 -0.36 15.93
CA ASP A 105 17.79 -0.84 17.28
C ASP A 105 16.51 -1.70 17.34
N LEU A 106 15.46 -1.28 16.63
CA LEU A 106 14.21 -2.05 16.52
C LEU A 106 14.42 -3.36 15.76
N ASP A 107 15.21 -3.35 14.68
CA ASP A 107 15.58 -4.56 13.93
C ASP A 107 16.33 -5.56 14.85
N ALA A 108 17.30 -5.07 15.61
CA ALA A 108 18.08 -5.88 16.55
C ALA A 108 17.21 -6.44 17.67
N HIS A 109 16.30 -5.64 18.21
CA HIS A 109 15.34 -6.05 19.23
C HIS A 109 14.45 -7.20 18.74
N ILE A 110 13.82 -7.06 17.57
CA ILE A 110 12.91 -8.08 17.01
C ILE A 110 13.68 -9.37 16.71
N ARG A 111 14.90 -9.26 16.18
CA ARG A 111 15.77 -10.41 15.97
C ARG A 111 16.12 -11.13 17.27
N SER A 112 16.46 -10.37 18.31
CA SER A 112 16.79 -10.93 19.64
C SER A 112 15.61 -11.68 20.25
N LEU A 113 14.37 -11.13 20.12
CA LEU A 113 13.16 -11.82 20.57
C LEU A 113 12.94 -13.17 19.85
N ALA A 114 13.19 -13.22 18.54
CA ALA A 114 13.06 -14.46 17.77
C ALA A 114 14.09 -15.51 18.23
N LEU A 115 15.35 -15.11 18.48
CA LEU A 115 16.40 -15.99 18.99
C LEU A 115 16.11 -16.48 20.41
N ASP A 116 15.61 -15.61 21.30
CA ASP A 116 15.24 -16.00 22.66
C ASP A 116 14.08 -17.00 22.66
N LEU A 117 13.04 -16.72 21.86
CA LEU A 117 11.91 -17.62 21.74
C LEU A 117 12.32 -18.98 21.20
N ASP A 118 13.18 -19.01 20.19
CA ASP A 118 13.71 -20.23 19.59
C ASP A 118 14.51 -21.08 20.61
N GLY A 119 15.43 -20.43 21.34
CA GLY A 119 16.18 -21.09 22.42
C GLY A 119 15.29 -21.60 23.58
N ARG A 120 14.13 -20.97 23.80
CA ARG A 120 13.13 -21.45 24.79
C ARG A 120 12.34 -22.66 24.30
N LEU A 121 12.11 -22.79 22.99
CA LEU A 121 11.48 -23.99 22.41
C LEU A 121 12.36 -25.23 22.64
N ASP A 122 13.66 -25.11 22.42
CA ASP A 122 14.63 -26.21 22.60
C ASP A 122 14.77 -26.65 24.06
N SER A 123 14.58 -25.71 25.00
CA SER A 123 14.79 -25.98 26.43
C SER A 123 13.58 -26.60 27.15
N THR A 124 12.52 -26.98 26.47
CA THR A 124 11.26 -27.47 27.03
C THR A 124 10.58 -26.55 28.06
N ARG A 125 10.92 -25.25 28.03
CA ARG A 125 10.35 -24.24 28.94
C ARG A 125 9.00 -23.71 28.51
N LEU A 126 8.49 -24.17 27.35
CA LEU A 126 7.20 -23.77 26.80
C LEU A 126 6.32 -24.98 26.55
N HIS A 127 5.06 -24.88 26.96
CA HIS A 127 4.03 -25.86 26.62
C HIS A 127 3.16 -25.31 25.48
N GLY A 128 2.97 -26.13 24.45
CA GLY A 128 2.04 -25.79 23.37
C GLY A 128 0.59 -26.00 23.77
N THR A 129 -0.23 -24.98 23.59
CA THR A 129 -1.68 -25.06 23.75
C THR A 129 -2.38 -24.82 22.41
N PHE A 130 -3.39 -25.63 22.12
CA PHE A 130 -4.14 -25.56 20.87
C PHE A 130 -5.61 -25.34 21.16
N PRO A 131 -6.06 -24.09 21.29
CA PRO A 131 -7.49 -23.87 21.48
C PRO A 131 -8.26 -24.36 20.26
N PRO A 132 -9.37 -25.07 20.49
CA PRO A 132 -10.21 -25.58 19.42
C PRO A 132 -10.83 -24.40 18.66
N VAL A 133 -10.43 -24.23 17.40
CA VAL A 133 -11.07 -23.31 16.48
C VAL A 133 -11.34 -24.04 15.18
N GLU A 134 -12.55 -23.89 14.69
CA GLU A 134 -12.98 -24.51 13.44
C GLU A 134 -12.03 -24.15 12.29
N LYS A 135 -11.52 -25.16 11.58
CA LYS A 135 -10.59 -25.04 10.45
C LYS A 135 -9.16 -24.56 10.77
N ALA A 136 -8.77 -24.42 12.04
CA ALA A 136 -7.38 -24.17 12.40
C ALA A 136 -6.65 -25.50 12.64
N THR A 137 -5.37 -25.55 12.24
CA THR A 137 -4.47 -26.67 12.53
C THR A 137 -3.39 -26.25 13.53
N PRO A 138 -2.92 -27.16 14.39
CA PRO A 138 -1.79 -26.91 15.26
C PRO A 138 -0.54 -26.51 14.46
N LEU A 139 0.17 -25.49 14.91
CA LEU A 139 1.51 -25.16 14.45
C LEU A 139 2.50 -26.04 15.20
N SER A 140 3.28 -26.83 14.47
CA SER A 140 4.32 -27.68 15.08
C SER A 140 5.51 -26.84 15.57
N PHE A 141 6.19 -27.32 16.62
CA PHE A 141 7.42 -26.68 17.08
C PHE A 141 8.51 -26.61 15.99
N SER A 142 8.65 -27.68 15.20
CA SER A 142 9.61 -27.67 14.08
C SER A 142 9.34 -26.53 13.10
N ARG A 143 8.08 -26.39 12.65
CA ARG A 143 7.73 -25.30 11.72
C ARG A 143 7.86 -23.92 12.34
N LEU A 144 7.61 -23.80 13.64
CA LEU A 144 7.83 -22.55 14.37
C LEU A 144 9.33 -22.24 14.44
N HIS A 145 10.16 -23.23 14.80
CA HIS A 145 11.63 -23.12 14.81
C HIS A 145 12.16 -22.67 13.45
N ASP A 146 11.80 -23.36 12.35
CA ASP A 146 12.23 -23.01 10.99
C ASP A 146 11.90 -21.55 10.64
N PHE A 147 10.74 -21.07 11.10
CA PHE A 147 10.32 -19.71 10.83
C PHE A 147 11.05 -18.68 11.71
N LEU A 148 11.26 -18.97 12.99
CA LEU A 148 12.07 -18.13 13.89
C LEU A 148 13.51 -18.00 13.38
N GLU A 149 14.07 -19.10 12.86
CA GLU A 149 15.37 -19.07 12.18
C GLU A 149 15.35 -18.12 10.98
N SER A 150 14.27 -18.12 10.18
CA SER A 150 14.13 -17.19 9.05
C SER A 150 14.11 -15.73 9.50
N ILE A 151 13.45 -15.41 10.61
CA ILE A 151 13.47 -14.07 11.21
C ILE A 151 14.89 -13.71 11.68
N SER A 152 15.58 -14.63 12.33
CA SER A 152 16.91 -14.39 12.89
C SER A 152 18.00 -14.12 11.83
N ARG A 153 17.79 -14.56 10.59
CA ARG A 153 18.69 -14.28 9.44
C ARG A 153 18.68 -12.82 9.01
N TRP A 154 17.67 -12.03 9.41
CA TRP A 154 17.59 -10.61 9.13
C TRP A 154 18.43 -9.80 10.14
N ASP A 155 19.74 -10.03 10.10
CA ASP A 155 20.75 -9.27 10.82
C ASP A 155 21.04 -7.91 10.13
N PRO A 156 21.86 -7.04 10.72
CA PRO A 156 22.19 -5.74 10.12
C PRO A 156 22.75 -5.83 8.70
N ASP A 157 23.57 -6.87 8.43
CA ASP A 157 24.17 -7.06 7.10
C ASP A 157 23.12 -7.51 6.06
N ALA A 158 22.17 -8.37 6.47
CA ALA A 158 21.07 -8.79 5.61
C ALA A 158 20.15 -7.60 5.26
N TRP A 159 19.82 -6.76 6.24
CA TRP A 159 19.06 -5.54 6.01
C TRP A 159 19.83 -4.52 5.15
N PHE A 160 21.13 -4.42 5.31
CA PHE A 160 21.98 -3.56 4.47
C PHE A 160 21.95 -4.03 3.01
N ARG A 161 22.23 -5.32 2.75
CA ARG A 161 22.17 -5.90 1.40
C ARG A 161 20.79 -5.76 0.76
N HIS A 162 19.73 -5.92 1.55
CA HIS A 162 18.36 -5.76 1.05
C HIS A 162 18.07 -4.33 0.61
N ARG A 163 18.54 -3.31 1.36
CA ARG A 163 18.42 -1.90 0.95
C ARG A 163 19.21 -1.59 -0.30
N GLU A 164 20.44 -2.13 -0.42
CA GLU A 164 21.23 -1.98 -1.64
C GLU A 164 20.51 -2.60 -2.84
N GLN A 165 19.94 -3.80 -2.68
CA GLN A 165 19.17 -4.46 -3.72
C GLN A 165 17.92 -3.63 -4.07
N TYR A 166 17.20 -3.11 -3.09
CA TYR A 166 16.05 -2.25 -3.33
C TYR A 166 16.42 -1.01 -4.16
N THR A 167 17.49 -0.32 -3.78
CA THR A 167 17.98 0.87 -4.49
C THR A 167 18.47 0.54 -5.91
N ALA A 168 19.01 -0.66 -6.13
CA ALA A 168 19.41 -1.10 -7.46
C ALA A 168 18.22 -1.44 -8.38
N VAL A 169 17.12 -1.92 -7.79
CA VAL A 169 15.91 -2.33 -8.53
C VAL A 169 15.00 -1.15 -8.83
N TYR A 170 14.79 -0.30 -7.83
CA TYR A 170 13.84 0.82 -7.93
C TYR A 170 14.56 2.16 -8.05
N GLY A 171 14.15 2.96 -9.03
CA GLY A 171 14.29 4.40 -8.96
C GLY A 171 13.31 5.00 -7.96
N PRO A 172 13.18 6.34 -7.90
CA PRO A 172 12.15 6.98 -7.09
C PRO A 172 10.78 6.38 -7.38
N LEU A 173 10.10 5.91 -6.32
CA LEU A 173 8.77 5.36 -6.49
C LEU A 173 7.76 6.50 -6.59
N PRO A 174 6.86 6.43 -7.59
CA PRO A 174 5.76 7.35 -7.65
C PRO A 174 4.80 7.07 -6.50
N PHE A 175 3.91 8.03 -6.26
CA PHE A 175 2.78 7.85 -5.39
C PHE A 175 1.95 6.62 -5.79
N LEU A 176 1.68 5.73 -4.83
CA LEU A 176 0.84 4.57 -5.09
C LEU A 176 -0.63 4.88 -4.87
N PRO A 177 -1.49 4.44 -5.78
CA PRO A 177 -2.92 4.60 -5.61
C PRO A 177 -3.45 3.89 -4.36
N PRO A 178 -4.47 4.47 -3.73
CA PRO A 178 -5.03 4.00 -2.47
C PRO A 178 -5.68 2.62 -2.51
N ASP A 179 -6.08 2.16 -3.69
CA ASP A 179 -6.71 0.86 -3.88
C ASP A 179 -5.70 -0.29 -4.09
N SER A 180 -4.41 0.05 -4.13
CA SER A 180 -3.33 -0.89 -4.37
C SER A 180 -2.19 -0.83 -3.35
N PRO A 181 -2.46 -0.71 -2.02
CA PRO A 181 -1.39 -0.52 -1.04
C PRO A 181 -0.44 -1.72 -0.91
N GLY A 182 -0.78 -2.86 -1.47
CA GLY A 182 0.04 -4.09 -1.50
C GLY A 182 0.34 -4.55 -2.91
N ALA A 183 0.22 -3.68 -3.91
CA ALA A 183 0.57 -4.03 -5.29
C ALA A 183 2.08 -4.15 -5.46
N VAL A 184 2.51 -5.07 -6.32
CA VAL A 184 3.90 -5.13 -6.79
C VAL A 184 4.12 -3.99 -7.76
N VAL A 185 5.01 -3.06 -7.41
CA VAL A 185 5.34 -1.94 -8.31
C VAL A 185 6.33 -2.39 -9.35
N VAL A 186 6.05 -2.10 -10.62
CA VAL A 186 7.00 -2.27 -11.73
C VAL A 186 7.06 -0.98 -12.54
N GLN A 187 8.26 -0.45 -12.76
CA GLN A 187 8.47 0.85 -13.38
C GLN A 187 8.77 0.71 -14.86
N ALA A 188 7.84 1.10 -15.72
CA ALA A 188 8.02 1.12 -17.17
C ALA A 188 8.81 2.34 -17.63
N THR A 189 8.59 3.49 -16.99
CA THR A 189 9.32 4.74 -17.22
C THR A 189 9.87 5.28 -15.90
N LEU A 190 10.89 6.11 -15.97
CA LEU A 190 11.49 6.85 -14.87
C LEU A 190 11.62 8.31 -15.26
N GLY A 191 11.55 9.23 -14.31
CA GLY A 191 11.59 10.66 -14.57
C GLY A 191 10.33 11.17 -15.28
N HIS A 192 10.30 12.47 -15.56
CA HIS A 192 9.18 13.14 -16.20
C HIS A 192 9.61 13.73 -17.54
N ALA A 193 8.80 13.52 -18.59
CA ALA A 193 9.00 14.18 -19.87
C ALA A 193 8.70 15.69 -19.78
N ASP A 194 7.72 16.08 -18.95
CA ASP A 194 7.33 17.45 -18.65
C ASP A 194 7.01 17.58 -17.15
N GLY A 195 7.29 18.75 -16.54
CA GLY A 195 7.24 18.95 -15.08
C GLY A 195 5.83 18.82 -14.48
N HIS A 196 5.46 17.66 -14.00
CA HIS A 196 4.18 17.41 -13.33
C HIS A 196 4.23 17.62 -11.81
N THR A 197 3.12 18.09 -11.24
CA THR A 197 2.99 18.55 -9.85
C THR A 197 3.10 17.43 -8.80
N PHE A 198 2.83 16.18 -9.16
CA PHE A 198 3.00 15.01 -8.32
C PHE A 198 4.39 14.37 -8.39
N ALA A 199 5.31 14.96 -9.17
CA ALA A 199 6.69 14.53 -9.19
C ALA A 199 7.35 14.72 -7.82
N LEU A 200 7.59 13.64 -7.11
CA LEU A 200 8.33 13.62 -5.85
C LEU A 200 9.80 14.00 -6.02
N ALA A 201 10.32 13.95 -7.24
CA ALA A 201 11.67 14.38 -7.58
C ALA A 201 11.65 15.31 -8.82
N LYS A 202 12.08 16.57 -8.64
CA LYS A 202 12.40 17.42 -9.78
C LYS A 202 13.67 16.88 -10.46
N SER A 203 13.59 16.67 -11.79
CA SER A 203 14.73 16.51 -12.68
C SER A 203 15.50 15.20 -12.65
N GLU A 204 14.83 14.06 -12.86
CA GLU A 204 15.52 12.97 -13.51
C GLU A 204 15.21 13.03 -15.02
N GLU A 205 16.22 12.78 -15.85
CA GLU A 205 16.03 12.66 -17.29
C GLU A 205 15.01 11.56 -17.56
N PHE A 206 14.01 11.85 -18.42
CA PHE A 206 12.98 10.87 -18.77
C PHE A 206 13.65 9.64 -19.42
N TYR A 207 13.40 8.47 -18.87
CA TYR A 207 13.89 7.20 -19.35
C TYR A 207 12.75 6.21 -19.50
N LYS A 208 12.67 5.59 -20.68
CA LYS A 208 11.69 4.54 -20.98
C LYS A 208 12.42 3.21 -21.18
N ARG A 209 12.04 2.20 -20.41
CA ARG A 209 12.56 0.85 -20.58
C ARG A 209 12.03 0.24 -21.87
N ASN A 210 12.92 -0.37 -22.66
CA ASN A 210 12.50 -1.27 -23.72
C ASN A 210 11.94 -2.59 -23.14
N TYR A 211 11.48 -3.51 -24.01
CA TYR A 211 10.87 -4.76 -23.56
C TYR A 211 11.81 -5.61 -22.70
N GLU A 212 13.05 -5.80 -23.12
CA GLU A 212 14.04 -6.62 -22.44
C GLU A 212 14.44 -6.04 -21.08
N GLU A 213 14.65 -4.75 -21.05
CA GLU A 213 14.96 -4.00 -19.82
C GLU A 213 13.78 -4.05 -18.83
N PHE A 214 12.55 -3.92 -19.33
CA PHE A 214 11.37 -4.00 -18.50
C PHE A 214 11.13 -5.44 -18.00
N ALA A 215 11.30 -6.44 -18.85
CA ALA A 215 11.21 -7.84 -18.46
C ALA A 215 12.28 -8.22 -17.41
N GLN A 216 13.50 -7.68 -17.54
CA GLN A 216 14.53 -7.85 -16.53
C GLN A 216 14.14 -7.15 -15.22
N HIS A 217 13.65 -5.91 -15.28
CA HIS A 217 13.16 -5.20 -14.10
C HIS A 217 12.05 -5.98 -13.37
N VAL A 218 11.10 -6.59 -14.09
CA VAL A 218 10.05 -7.44 -13.47
C VAL A 218 10.67 -8.64 -12.72
N ARG A 219 11.70 -9.28 -13.29
CA ARG A 219 12.42 -10.37 -12.61
C ARG A 219 13.17 -9.91 -11.37
N ASP A 220 13.82 -8.75 -11.42
CA ASP A 220 14.56 -8.17 -10.31
C ASP A 220 13.62 -7.77 -9.17
N VAL A 221 12.45 -7.19 -9.50
CA VAL A 221 11.37 -6.92 -8.55
C VAL A 221 10.87 -8.21 -7.91
N ALA A 222 10.63 -9.25 -8.70
CA ALA A 222 10.18 -10.53 -8.17
C ALA A 222 11.21 -11.15 -7.20
N ALA A 223 12.49 -11.06 -7.50
CA ALA A 223 13.58 -11.53 -6.64
C ALA A 223 13.66 -10.72 -5.32
N LEU A 224 13.49 -9.39 -5.38
CA LEU A 224 13.46 -8.52 -4.22
C LEU A 224 12.26 -8.82 -3.30
N TRP A 225 11.08 -9.04 -3.88
CA TRP A 225 9.88 -9.37 -3.14
C TRP A 225 9.95 -10.76 -2.51
N GLY A 226 10.49 -11.75 -3.24
CA GLY A 226 10.55 -13.14 -2.79
C GLY A 226 9.18 -13.66 -2.40
N ARG A 227 9.08 -14.38 -1.27
CA ARG A 227 7.82 -14.93 -0.75
C ARG A 227 6.81 -13.87 -0.28
N ARG A 228 7.20 -12.59 -0.14
CA ARG A 228 6.25 -11.50 0.10
C ARG A 228 5.23 -11.37 -1.04
N LEU A 229 5.54 -11.85 -2.25
CA LEU A 229 4.59 -11.94 -3.37
C LEU A 229 3.29 -12.67 -2.99
N ALA A 230 3.30 -13.55 -1.98
CA ALA A 230 2.10 -14.19 -1.46
C ALA A 230 1.06 -13.21 -0.86
N GLN A 231 1.47 -11.98 -0.56
CA GLN A 231 0.58 -10.91 -0.08
C GLN A 231 -0.02 -10.09 -1.21
N ALA A 232 0.62 -10.09 -2.37
CA ALA A 232 0.21 -9.28 -3.52
C ALA A 232 -0.99 -9.89 -4.25
N ARG A 233 -1.88 -9.02 -4.73
CA ARG A 233 -3.03 -9.40 -5.57
C ARG A 233 -2.99 -8.72 -6.93
N SER A 234 -2.25 -7.62 -7.04
CA SER A 234 -2.16 -6.81 -8.25
C SER A 234 -0.74 -6.32 -8.46
N VAL A 235 -0.47 -5.89 -9.68
CA VAL A 235 0.72 -5.12 -10.05
C VAL A 235 0.32 -3.67 -10.25
N PHE A 236 1.18 -2.76 -9.85
CA PHE A 236 1.09 -1.38 -10.25
C PHE A 236 2.14 -1.10 -11.33
N LEU A 237 1.67 -0.92 -12.56
CA LEU A 237 2.50 -0.51 -13.70
C LEU A 237 2.75 0.99 -13.59
N ALA A 238 3.91 1.32 -13.05
CA ALA A 238 4.32 2.67 -12.73
C ALA A 238 5.06 3.34 -13.89
N GLY A 239 4.88 4.64 -13.95
CA GLY A 239 5.50 5.55 -14.92
C GLY A 239 4.48 6.58 -15.38
N ASP A 240 4.89 7.84 -15.47
CA ASP A 240 3.94 8.94 -15.68
C ASP A 240 3.31 8.91 -17.07
N ASP A 241 4.08 8.53 -18.09
CA ASP A 241 3.63 8.53 -19.48
C ASP A 241 3.34 7.13 -20.04
N VAL A 242 3.08 6.15 -19.20
CA VAL A 242 2.86 4.76 -19.66
C VAL A 242 1.69 4.68 -20.62
N LEU A 243 0.56 5.33 -20.31
CA LEU A 243 -0.64 5.29 -21.14
C LEU A 243 -0.60 6.26 -22.33
N HIS A 244 0.39 7.14 -22.41
CA HIS A 244 0.67 7.95 -23.62
C HIS A 244 1.52 7.18 -24.64
N GLN A 245 2.06 6.03 -24.25
CA GLN A 245 2.80 5.18 -25.17
C GLN A 245 1.83 4.49 -26.17
N PRO A 246 2.33 4.10 -27.36
CA PRO A 246 1.53 3.27 -28.28
C PRO A 246 0.95 2.03 -27.59
N VAL A 247 -0.30 1.69 -27.91
CA VAL A 247 -1.00 0.53 -27.30
C VAL A 247 -0.15 -0.75 -27.35
N SER A 248 0.55 -0.99 -28.46
CA SER A 248 1.44 -2.15 -28.60
C SER A 248 2.59 -2.17 -27.58
N THR A 249 3.07 -0.99 -27.15
CA THR A 249 4.10 -0.88 -26.11
C THR A 249 3.52 -1.24 -24.75
N VAL A 250 2.34 -0.70 -24.42
CA VAL A 250 1.65 -1.02 -23.15
C VAL A 250 1.28 -2.51 -23.10
N GLU A 251 0.80 -3.08 -24.20
CA GLU A 251 0.56 -4.53 -24.31
C GLU A 251 1.83 -5.34 -24.03
N ALA A 252 2.98 -4.91 -24.59
CA ALA A 252 4.25 -5.60 -24.36
C ALA A 252 4.68 -5.54 -22.88
N TYR A 253 4.44 -4.42 -22.18
CA TYR A 253 4.68 -4.34 -20.73
C TYR A 253 3.76 -5.28 -19.94
N LEU A 254 2.47 -5.31 -20.25
CA LEU A 254 1.53 -6.23 -19.59
C LEU A 254 1.89 -7.71 -19.85
N GLU A 255 2.35 -8.04 -21.05
CA GLU A 255 2.84 -9.38 -21.39
C GLU A 255 4.13 -9.71 -20.65
N ALA A 256 5.07 -8.76 -20.54
CA ALA A 256 6.29 -8.96 -19.76
C ALA A 256 5.99 -9.23 -18.29
N ILE A 257 5.02 -8.54 -17.70
CA ILE A 257 4.54 -8.79 -16.32
C ILE A 257 4.02 -10.23 -16.23
N ALA A 258 3.09 -10.61 -17.09
CA ALA A 258 2.46 -11.93 -17.08
C ALA A 258 3.47 -13.09 -17.27
N SER A 259 4.53 -12.84 -18.05
CA SER A 259 5.53 -13.85 -18.38
C SER A 259 6.69 -13.94 -17.40
N ASN A 260 7.01 -12.85 -16.67
CA ASN A 260 8.22 -12.79 -15.84
C ASN A 260 7.93 -12.64 -14.34
N LEU A 261 6.70 -12.29 -13.94
CA LEU A 261 6.32 -12.29 -12.53
C LEU A 261 5.82 -13.69 -12.14
N PRO A 262 6.56 -14.44 -11.30
CA PRO A 262 6.19 -15.81 -10.97
C PRO A 262 4.92 -15.86 -10.11
N SER A 263 4.17 -16.95 -10.20
CA SER A 263 3.18 -17.27 -9.18
C SER A 263 3.91 -17.52 -7.86
N SER A 264 3.29 -17.12 -6.75
CA SER A 264 3.83 -17.36 -5.41
C SER A 264 3.01 -18.42 -4.69
N ARG A 265 3.56 -18.96 -3.59
CA ARG A 265 2.83 -19.87 -2.71
C ARG A 265 2.63 -19.21 -1.35
N ASP A 266 1.42 -19.33 -0.83
CA ASP A 266 1.12 -18.88 0.53
C ASP A 266 1.73 -19.83 1.59
N ALA A 267 1.50 -19.53 2.86
CA ALA A 267 1.98 -20.35 3.98
C ALA A 267 1.35 -21.77 4.03
N PHE A 268 0.35 -22.03 3.20
CA PHE A 268 -0.39 -23.30 3.12
C PHE A 268 -0.21 -23.99 1.77
N GLU A 269 0.81 -23.58 1.02
CA GLU A 269 1.16 -24.09 -0.31
C GLU A 269 0.10 -23.85 -1.40
N ASN A 270 -0.91 -22.99 -1.13
CA ASN A 270 -1.84 -22.57 -2.16
C ASN A 270 -1.16 -21.61 -3.15
N GLU A 271 -1.41 -21.82 -4.42
CA GLU A 271 -0.91 -20.93 -5.45
C GLU A 271 -1.61 -19.57 -5.40
N ILE A 272 -0.82 -18.50 -5.35
CA ILE A 272 -1.26 -17.12 -5.39
C ILE A 272 -0.87 -16.54 -6.74
N ARG A 273 -1.85 -16.05 -7.47
CA ARG A 273 -1.67 -15.40 -8.75
C ARG A 273 -2.06 -13.93 -8.67
N ILE A 274 -1.34 -13.13 -9.39
CA ILE A 274 -1.70 -11.72 -9.61
C ILE A 274 -2.95 -11.67 -10.48
N GLU A 275 -3.94 -10.89 -10.04
CA GLU A 275 -5.24 -10.75 -10.72
C GLU A 275 -5.12 -9.87 -11.97
N GLY A 276 -4.22 -8.88 -11.95
CA GLY A 276 -3.95 -8.00 -13.07
C GLY A 276 -3.18 -6.75 -12.66
N ALA A 277 -3.11 -5.80 -13.59
CA ALA A 277 -2.35 -4.57 -13.44
C ALA A 277 -3.27 -3.36 -13.23
N PHE A 278 -2.81 -2.43 -12.40
CA PHE A 278 -3.33 -1.08 -12.23
C PHE A 278 -2.27 -0.10 -12.74
N THR A 279 -2.68 1.07 -13.18
CA THR A 279 -1.76 2.13 -13.59
C THR A 279 -2.32 3.50 -13.25
N PHE A 280 -1.58 4.54 -13.54
CA PHE A 280 -1.93 5.92 -13.24
C PHE A 280 -1.95 6.76 -14.52
N LEU A 281 -2.79 7.78 -14.52
CA LEU A 281 -2.89 8.77 -15.57
C LEU A 281 -3.29 10.11 -14.97
N ASP A 282 -2.56 11.15 -15.24
CA ASP A 282 -2.80 12.50 -14.71
C ASP A 282 -2.77 13.62 -15.76
N ASP A 283 -2.45 13.29 -17.00
CA ASP A 283 -2.74 14.09 -18.19
C ASP A 283 -3.71 13.34 -19.09
N PHE A 284 -4.82 13.96 -19.44
CA PHE A 284 -5.90 13.34 -20.20
C PHE A 284 -5.92 13.78 -21.65
N ASP A 285 -5.13 14.78 -22.02
CA ASP A 285 -5.02 15.25 -23.39
C ASP A 285 -4.03 14.37 -24.19
N GLY A 286 -4.24 14.26 -25.48
CA GLY A 286 -3.33 13.52 -26.37
C GLY A 286 -3.41 11.99 -26.32
N ILE A 287 -4.35 11.41 -25.56
CA ILE A 287 -4.58 9.96 -25.56
C ILE A 287 -5.61 9.59 -26.64
N ASP A 288 -5.11 9.01 -27.73
CA ASP A 288 -5.93 8.61 -28.88
C ASP A 288 -6.42 7.15 -28.81
N HIS A 289 -6.25 6.46 -27.68
CA HIS A 289 -6.70 5.07 -27.54
C HIS A 289 -8.21 4.95 -27.70
N GLY A 290 -8.65 4.23 -28.73
CA GLY A 290 -10.03 3.89 -28.95
C GLY A 290 -10.56 2.84 -27.97
N VAL A 291 -11.85 2.58 -27.96
CA VAL A 291 -12.46 1.54 -27.09
C VAL A 291 -11.84 0.16 -27.37
N ASP A 292 -11.52 -0.15 -28.62
CA ASP A 292 -10.93 -1.44 -28.98
C ASP A 292 -9.48 -1.56 -28.46
N ASP A 293 -8.73 -0.47 -28.45
CA ASP A 293 -7.40 -0.43 -27.84
C ASP A 293 -7.48 -0.68 -26.34
N TRP A 294 -8.39 -0.02 -25.62
CA TRP A 294 -8.62 -0.28 -24.20
C TRP A 294 -9.07 -1.72 -23.94
N ARG A 295 -9.90 -2.33 -24.82
CA ARG A 295 -10.27 -3.74 -24.72
C ARG A 295 -9.07 -4.66 -24.89
N ARG A 296 -8.14 -4.34 -25.80
CA ARG A 296 -6.90 -5.09 -25.96
C ARG A 296 -6.08 -5.06 -24.67
N LEU A 297 -5.92 -3.88 -24.05
CA LEU A 297 -5.22 -3.73 -22.76
C LEU A 297 -5.94 -4.49 -21.63
N ALA A 298 -7.28 -4.43 -21.56
CA ALA A 298 -8.08 -5.19 -20.60
C ALA A 298 -7.85 -6.70 -20.76
N ASN A 299 -7.84 -7.21 -22.00
CA ASN A 299 -7.57 -8.62 -22.28
C ASN A 299 -6.15 -9.06 -21.93
N ARG A 300 -5.20 -8.12 -21.82
CA ARG A 300 -3.84 -8.33 -21.31
C ARG A 300 -3.71 -8.15 -19.82
N GLY A 301 -4.83 -7.89 -19.11
CA GLY A 301 -4.86 -7.83 -17.66
C GLY A 301 -4.81 -6.42 -17.06
N LEU A 302 -5.00 -5.34 -17.84
CA LEU A 302 -5.22 -4.00 -17.28
C LEU A 302 -6.61 -3.94 -16.64
N LEU A 303 -6.67 -3.88 -15.31
CA LEU A 303 -7.92 -3.91 -14.55
C LEU A 303 -8.45 -2.53 -14.19
N ARG A 304 -7.54 -1.55 -14.00
CA ARG A 304 -7.90 -0.23 -13.47
C ARG A 304 -6.92 0.84 -13.90
N VAL A 305 -7.48 2.02 -14.17
CA VAL A 305 -6.71 3.27 -14.34
C VAL A 305 -7.06 4.23 -13.21
N ASN A 306 -6.05 4.73 -12.53
CA ASN A 306 -6.16 5.77 -11.51
C ASN A 306 -5.95 7.13 -12.18
N LEU A 307 -6.88 8.05 -11.96
CA LEU A 307 -6.98 9.33 -12.67
C LEU A 307 -6.67 10.46 -11.69
N GLY A 308 -5.54 11.13 -11.88
CA GLY A 308 -5.11 12.29 -11.10
C GLY A 308 -5.86 13.54 -11.54
N VAL A 309 -6.96 13.83 -10.87
CA VAL A 309 -7.84 14.98 -11.19
C VAL A 309 -7.52 16.20 -10.34
N GLU A 310 -6.99 16.01 -9.13
CA GLU A 310 -6.67 17.00 -8.12
C GLU A 310 -7.89 17.84 -7.71
N SER A 311 -8.46 18.59 -8.65
CA SER A 311 -9.59 19.51 -8.45
C SER A 311 -10.47 19.61 -9.68
N GLY A 312 -11.76 19.88 -9.47
CA GLY A 312 -12.68 20.34 -10.50
C GLY A 312 -12.59 21.85 -10.78
N ASP A 313 -11.96 22.60 -9.88
CA ASP A 313 -11.76 24.04 -10.03
C ASP A 313 -10.61 24.30 -11.01
N THR A 314 -10.91 24.95 -12.14
CA THR A 314 -9.95 25.20 -13.22
C THR A 314 -8.77 26.06 -12.76
N ASP A 315 -9.02 27.10 -11.95
CA ASP A 315 -7.94 27.97 -11.46
C ASP A 315 -7.00 27.21 -10.51
N ILE A 316 -7.55 26.28 -9.72
CA ILE A 316 -6.71 25.39 -8.89
C ILE A 316 -5.90 24.46 -9.78
N ARG A 317 -6.49 23.87 -10.82
CA ARG A 317 -5.75 23.00 -11.75
C ARG A 317 -4.62 23.74 -12.46
N GLU A 318 -4.84 24.97 -12.90
CA GLU A 318 -3.81 25.81 -13.54
C GLU A 318 -2.61 26.04 -12.61
N ILE A 319 -2.87 26.25 -11.32
CA ILE A 319 -1.83 26.42 -10.30
C ILE A 319 -1.02 25.11 -10.10
N TYR A 320 -1.69 23.95 -10.27
CA TYR A 320 -1.04 22.63 -10.25
C TYR A 320 -0.48 22.22 -11.62
N GLU A 321 -0.42 23.15 -12.57
CA GLU A 321 0.09 22.91 -13.93
C GLU A 321 -0.70 21.80 -14.68
N LYS A 322 -2.00 21.68 -14.37
CA LYS A 322 -2.91 20.72 -14.99
C LYS A 322 -3.83 21.40 -15.99
N SER A 323 -3.43 21.37 -17.26
CA SER A 323 -4.12 22.07 -18.37
C SER A 323 -5.13 21.22 -19.15
N TRP A 324 -5.33 19.96 -18.75
CA TRP A 324 -6.22 19.05 -19.47
C TRP A 324 -7.68 19.52 -19.50
N LYS A 325 -8.38 19.12 -20.56
CA LYS A 325 -9.79 19.47 -20.77
C LYS A 325 -10.71 18.45 -20.08
N GLU A 326 -11.78 18.95 -19.46
CA GLU A 326 -12.81 18.07 -18.86
C GLU A 326 -13.46 17.12 -19.87
N SER A 327 -13.56 17.53 -21.14
CA SER A 327 -14.05 16.66 -22.22
C SER A 327 -13.15 15.44 -22.41
N SER A 328 -11.82 15.63 -22.36
CA SER A 328 -10.85 14.55 -22.50
C SER A 328 -10.95 13.54 -21.35
N LEU A 329 -11.07 14.03 -20.12
CA LEU A 329 -11.30 13.17 -18.96
C LEU A 329 -12.59 12.36 -19.08
N ARG A 330 -13.71 13.00 -19.45
CA ARG A 330 -15.00 12.31 -19.63
C ARG A 330 -14.92 11.24 -20.73
N GLU A 331 -14.26 11.55 -21.83
CA GLU A 331 -14.08 10.62 -22.92
C GLU A 331 -13.24 9.41 -22.52
N ILE A 332 -12.12 9.61 -21.82
CA ILE A 332 -11.29 8.53 -21.31
C ILE A 332 -12.09 7.65 -20.36
N VAL A 333 -12.78 8.21 -19.37
CA VAL A 333 -13.61 7.42 -18.46
C VAL A 333 -14.65 6.61 -19.21
N SER A 334 -15.35 7.21 -20.16
CA SER A 334 -16.36 6.49 -20.98
C SER A 334 -15.75 5.34 -21.77
N ARG A 335 -14.57 5.54 -22.39
CA ARG A 335 -13.85 4.50 -23.13
C ARG A 335 -13.37 3.37 -22.22
N LEU A 336 -12.81 3.69 -21.03
CA LEU A 336 -12.42 2.71 -20.03
C LEU A 336 -13.60 1.84 -19.61
N LYS A 337 -14.74 2.46 -19.29
CA LYS A 337 -15.97 1.74 -18.89
C LYS A 337 -16.50 0.85 -20.00
N ALA A 338 -16.50 1.33 -21.25
CA ALA A 338 -16.90 0.56 -22.42
C ALA A 338 -15.97 -0.64 -22.70
N ALA A 339 -14.73 -0.56 -22.24
CA ALA A 339 -13.74 -1.64 -22.32
C ALA A 339 -13.75 -2.58 -21.11
N GLY A 340 -14.55 -2.31 -20.07
CA GLY A 340 -14.61 -3.11 -18.85
C GLY A 340 -13.48 -2.83 -17.85
N ILE A 341 -12.74 -1.72 -18.02
CA ILE A 341 -11.67 -1.29 -17.11
C ILE A 341 -12.26 -0.43 -16.00
N GLY A 342 -11.86 -0.67 -14.76
CA GLY A 342 -12.24 0.15 -13.61
C GLY A 342 -11.55 1.51 -13.63
N ALA A 343 -12.20 2.53 -13.03
CA ALA A 343 -11.63 3.84 -12.85
C ALA A 343 -11.61 4.25 -11.38
N SER A 344 -10.52 4.91 -10.96
CA SER A 344 -10.42 5.53 -9.64
C SER A 344 -10.01 6.99 -9.82
N VAL A 345 -10.81 7.91 -9.30
CA VAL A 345 -10.54 9.35 -9.37
C VAL A 345 -9.85 9.81 -8.09
N LEU A 346 -8.71 10.49 -8.22
CA LEU A 346 -7.94 11.04 -7.13
C LEU A 346 -8.15 12.55 -7.08
N THR A 347 -8.63 13.06 -5.95
CA THR A 347 -8.82 14.48 -5.70
C THR A 347 -8.11 14.90 -4.42
N LEU A 348 -7.71 16.16 -4.33
CA LEU A 348 -6.97 16.68 -3.19
C LEU A 348 -7.90 17.22 -2.11
N VAL A 349 -7.50 17.09 -0.87
CA VAL A 349 -8.00 17.85 0.27
C VAL A 349 -6.95 18.92 0.61
N GLY A 350 -7.37 20.14 0.88
CA GLY A 350 -6.47 21.25 1.15
C GLY A 350 -6.10 22.09 -0.07
N ALA A 351 -6.46 21.65 -1.27
CA ALA A 351 -6.18 22.40 -2.49
C ALA A 351 -6.92 23.75 -2.51
N GLY A 352 -6.23 24.78 -3.04
CA GLY A 352 -6.76 26.14 -3.19
C GLY A 352 -6.86 26.95 -1.88
N GLY A 353 -6.47 26.39 -0.74
CA GLY A 353 -6.50 27.08 0.55
C GLY A 353 -7.91 27.54 0.96
N PRO A 354 -8.02 28.46 1.95
CA PRO A 354 -9.32 28.89 2.45
C PRO A 354 -10.13 29.70 1.42
N ASP A 355 -9.45 30.45 0.56
CA ASP A 355 -10.12 31.36 -0.37
C ASP A 355 -10.89 30.63 -1.47
N ARG A 356 -10.49 29.40 -1.81
CA ARG A 356 -11.11 28.56 -2.82
C ARG A 356 -11.73 27.28 -2.29
N ALA A 357 -11.76 27.09 -0.96
CA ALA A 357 -12.24 25.85 -0.36
C ALA A 357 -13.66 25.47 -0.79
N GLU A 358 -14.55 26.45 -0.94
CA GLU A 358 -15.93 26.22 -1.37
C GLU A 358 -16.03 25.88 -2.85
N SER A 359 -15.39 26.68 -3.70
CA SER A 359 -15.32 26.45 -5.15
C SER A 359 -14.71 25.10 -5.47
N HIS A 360 -13.65 24.72 -4.79
CA HIS A 360 -13.01 23.42 -4.91
C HIS A 360 -13.98 22.26 -4.64
N VAL A 361 -14.70 22.31 -3.52
CA VAL A 361 -15.70 21.28 -3.16
C VAL A 361 -16.78 21.16 -4.20
N GLU A 362 -17.40 22.29 -4.58
CA GLU A 362 -18.52 22.30 -5.51
C GLU A 362 -18.14 21.86 -6.92
N GLN A 363 -17.07 22.42 -7.48
CA GLN A 363 -16.66 22.15 -8.84
C GLN A 363 -16.10 20.72 -8.95
N THR A 364 -15.36 20.23 -7.94
CA THR A 364 -14.88 18.85 -7.94
C THR A 364 -16.04 17.86 -7.87
N ALA A 365 -17.03 18.10 -7.03
CA ALA A 365 -18.20 17.24 -6.96
C ALA A 365 -18.98 17.22 -8.30
N ARG A 366 -19.18 18.38 -8.94
CA ARG A 366 -19.85 18.48 -10.27
C ARG A 366 -19.07 17.73 -11.35
N LEU A 367 -17.75 17.91 -11.38
CA LEU A 367 -16.90 17.21 -12.35
C LEU A 367 -17.02 15.70 -12.16
N VAL A 368 -16.82 15.20 -10.94
CA VAL A 368 -16.90 13.77 -10.63
C VAL A 368 -18.29 13.21 -10.95
N GLU A 369 -19.35 13.93 -10.63
CA GLU A 369 -20.73 13.53 -10.94
C GLU A 369 -20.99 13.41 -12.46
N SER A 370 -20.30 14.21 -13.26
CA SER A 370 -20.41 14.18 -14.72
C SER A 370 -19.71 12.99 -15.39
N LEU A 371 -18.87 12.25 -14.64
CA LEU A 371 -18.14 11.09 -15.13
C LEU A 371 -19.02 9.84 -15.12
N ASP A 372 -18.80 8.94 -16.07
CA ASP A 372 -19.49 7.64 -16.17
C ASP A 372 -18.90 6.62 -15.18
N LEU A 373 -18.89 6.98 -13.89
CA LEU A 373 -18.46 6.12 -12.82
C LEU A 373 -19.65 5.34 -12.23
N GLY A 374 -19.38 4.11 -11.78
CA GLY A 374 -20.40 3.22 -11.26
C GLY A 374 -19.86 2.22 -10.24
N ARG A 375 -20.57 1.10 -10.09
CA ARG A 375 -20.20 0.06 -9.14
C ARG A 375 -18.80 -0.47 -9.45
N GLY A 376 -17.95 -0.51 -8.42
CA GLY A 376 -16.56 -0.96 -8.52
C GLY A 376 -15.55 0.15 -8.77
N ASP A 377 -16.01 1.38 -9.04
CA ASP A 377 -15.16 2.55 -9.17
C ASP A 377 -15.01 3.27 -7.82
N PHE A 378 -13.97 4.12 -7.72
CA PHE A 378 -13.62 4.83 -6.50
C PHE A 378 -13.42 6.33 -6.75
N VAL A 379 -13.65 7.11 -5.71
CA VAL A 379 -13.13 8.47 -5.59
C VAL A 379 -12.33 8.53 -4.31
N PHE A 380 -11.07 8.91 -4.41
CA PHE A 380 -10.16 9.04 -3.29
C PHE A 380 -9.89 10.50 -2.98
N LEU A 381 -9.99 10.85 -1.70
CA LEU A 381 -9.70 12.18 -1.18
C LEU A 381 -8.35 12.14 -0.48
N LEU A 382 -7.34 12.78 -1.06
CA LEU A 382 -5.96 12.76 -0.60
C LEU A 382 -5.64 14.06 0.13
N ASP A 383 -5.04 13.98 1.33
CA ASP A 383 -4.50 15.18 1.97
C ASP A 383 -3.21 15.60 1.22
N GLN A 384 -3.21 16.84 0.74
CA GLN A 384 -2.08 17.42 0.03
C GLN A 384 -0.78 17.39 0.84
N ALA A 385 -0.85 17.57 2.15
CA ALA A 385 0.32 17.55 3.02
C ALA A 385 0.96 16.16 3.12
N GLU A 386 0.16 15.08 2.93
CA GLU A 386 0.69 13.72 2.94
C GLU A 386 1.48 13.37 1.68
N ILE A 387 1.23 14.09 0.56
CA ILE A 387 1.90 13.83 -0.73
C ILE A 387 3.25 14.53 -0.79
N ARG A 388 3.40 15.63 -0.04
CA ARG A 388 4.62 16.43 -0.03
C ARG A 388 5.18 16.53 1.38
N ASP A 389 6.39 16.07 1.58
CA ASP A 389 7.17 16.26 2.82
C ASP A 389 7.53 17.75 3.09
N SER A 390 6.94 18.70 2.38
CA SER A 390 7.20 20.14 2.54
C SER A 390 5.95 20.89 2.98
N GLU A 391 6.08 21.64 4.05
CA GLU A 391 5.05 22.57 4.55
C GLU A 391 4.75 23.72 3.57
N ALA A 392 5.57 23.92 2.55
CA ALA A 392 5.39 24.96 1.56
C ALA A 392 4.36 24.52 0.51
N SER A 393 3.19 25.16 0.52
CA SER A 393 2.27 25.10 -0.62
C SER A 393 2.99 25.64 -1.86
N PRO A 394 3.13 24.87 -2.94
CA PRO A 394 3.79 25.37 -4.17
C PRO A 394 3.02 26.50 -4.84
N THR A 395 1.85 26.81 -4.33
CA THR A 395 0.80 27.58 -4.96
C THR A 395 0.64 28.98 -4.40
N GLY A 396 1.45 29.35 -3.38
CA GLY A 396 1.29 30.65 -2.72
C GLY A 396 0.02 30.82 -1.90
N PHE A 397 -0.84 29.78 -1.81
CA PHE A 397 -2.00 29.80 -0.93
C PHE A 397 -1.62 29.48 0.53
N ARG A 398 -2.35 30.07 1.47
CA ARG A 398 -2.30 29.62 2.87
C ARG A 398 -2.81 28.17 2.93
N SER A 399 -2.01 27.28 3.49
CA SER A 399 -2.44 25.92 3.74
C SER A 399 -3.62 25.89 4.74
N LEU A 400 -4.59 25.02 4.50
CA LEU A 400 -5.65 24.75 5.47
C LEU A 400 -5.07 24.10 6.73
N GLN A 401 -5.57 24.51 7.90
CA GLN A 401 -5.27 23.84 9.15
C GLN A 401 -5.98 22.47 9.20
N SER A 402 -5.55 21.58 10.09
CA SER A 402 -6.08 20.21 10.20
C SER A 402 -7.61 20.15 10.36
N GLU A 403 -8.18 21.09 11.13
CA GLU A 403 -9.63 21.20 11.32
C GLU A 403 -10.34 21.64 10.03
N GLU A 404 -9.78 22.64 9.33
CA GLU A 404 -10.30 23.14 8.04
C GLU A 404 -10.26 22.05 6.97
N LYS A 405 -9.18 21.26 6.91
CA LYS A 405 -9.04 20.10 6.01
C LYS A 405 -10.08 19.03 6.32
N SER A 406 -10.27 18.70 7.60
CA SER A 406 -11.26 17.72 8.03
C SER A 406 -12.67 18.16 7.66
N GLU A 407 -12.98 19.46 7.77
CA GLU A 407 -14.26 20.04 7.34
C GLU A 407 -14.41 19.97 5.81
N GLN A 408 -13.40 20.39 5.06
CA GLN A 408 -13.44 20.31 3.60
C GLN A 408 -13.65 18.87 3.14
N GLN A 409 -12.94 17.90 3.73
CA GLN A 409 -13.11 16.48 3.41
C GLN A 409 -14.55 16.00 3.68
N ARG A 410 -15.14 16.37 4.82
CA ARG A 410 -16.53 16.04 5.13
C ARG A 410 -17.50 16.64 4.11
N ARG A 411 -17.29 17.89 3.71
CA ARG A 411 -18.09 18.57 2.68
C ARG A 411 -17.95 17.91 1.31
N MET A 412 -16.74 17.52 0.91
CA MET A 412 -16.51 16.76 -0.34
C MET A 412 -17.26 15.43 -0.33
N ILE A 413 -17.18 14.66 0.76
CA ILE A 413 -17.91 13.39 0.92
C ILE A 413 -19.42 13.61 0.83
N ALA A 414 -19.93 14.67 1.42
CA ALA A 414 -21.35 15.02 1.38
C ALA A 414 -21.80 15.45 -0.02
N ALA A 415 -21.02 16.30 -0.68
CA ALA A 415 -21.30 16.77 -2.05
C ALA A 415 -21.30 15.61 -3.07
N MET A 416 -20.46 14.58 -2.83
CA MET A 416 -20.38 13.38 -3.68
C MET A 416 -21.39 12.27 -3.27
N ALA A 417 -22.38 12.55 -2.43
CA ALA A 417 -23.41 11.57 -2.07
C ALA A 417 -24.16 10.96 -3.28
N PRO A 418 -24.40 11.68 -4.40
CA PRO A 418 -24.97 11.09 -5.61
C PRO A 418 -24.13 9.91 -6.15
N MET A 419 -22.81 9.99 -6.08
CA MET A 419 -21.90 8.93 -6.54
C MET A 419 -22.07 7.64 -5.75
N LYS A 420 -22.30 7.75 -4.43
CA LYS A 420 -22.58 6.58 -3.58
C LYS A 420 -23.85 5.85 -4.01
N ARG A 421 -24.89 6.57 -4.45
CA ARG A 421 -26.12 5.96 -5.00
C ARG A 421 -25.88 5.20 -6.30
N ARG A 422 -24.87 5.60 -7.08
CA ARG A 422 -24.41 4.90 -8.31
C ARG A 422 -23.50 3.70 -7.99
N GLY A 423 -23.18 3.46 -6.70
CA GLY A 423 -22.31 2.36 -6.26
C GLY A 423 -20.82 2.69 -6.25
N VAL A 424 -20.45 3.95 -6.48
CA VAL A 424 -19.06 4.44 -6.36
C VAL A 424 -18.70 4.58 -4.89
N LYS A 425 -17.52 4.15 -4.51
CA LYS A 425 -17.01 4.35 -3.15
C LYS A 425 -16.22 5.65 -3.08
N VAL A 426 -16.64 6.56 -2.21
CA VAL A 426 -15.92 7.81 -1.90
C VAL A 426 -15.21 7.62 -0.57
N LEU A 427 -13.88 7.63 -0.58
CA LEU A 427 -13.03 7.23 0.54
C LEU A 427 -11.92 8.26 0.78
N PRO A 428 -11.65 8.63 2.05
CA PRO A 428 -10.41 9.31 2.38
C PRO A 428 -9.24 8.38 2.12
N TYR A 429 -8.16 8.94 1.60
CA TYR A 429 -6.92 8.23 1.42
C TYR A 429 -5.94 8.54 2.54
N ARG A 430 -5.24 7.52 3.00
CA ARG A 430 -4.26 7.62 4.06
C ARG A 430 -2.98 6.90 3.62
N LEU A 431 -1.92 7.66 3.42
CA LEU A 431 -0.59 7.16 3.02
C LEU A 431 0.02 6.20 4.06
N GLU A 432 -0.37 6.32 5.32
CA GLU A 432 0.09 5.46 6.41
C GLU A 432 -0.18 3.96 6.22
N LYS A 433 -1.06 3.62 5.26
CA LYS A 433 -1.35 2.22 4.91
C LYS A 433 -0.38 1.63 3.89
N GLN A 434 0.47 2.45 3.28
CA GLN A 434 1.45 1.98 2.31
C GLN A 434 2.69 1.44 3.02
N GLY A 435 3.07 0.22 2.68
CA GLY A 435 4.22 -0.49 3.23
C GLY A 435 5.25 -0.85 2.16
N ILE A 436 5.53 0.09 1.23
CA ILE A 436 6.55 -0.09 0.20
C ILE A 436 7.76 0.73 0.55
#